data_0c17200ecaa4e6b95accc60f38edb8dc
#
_entry.id   0c17200ecaa4e6b95accc60f38edb8dc
#
_cell.length_a   1.000
_cell.length_b   1.000
_cell.length_c   1.000
_cell.angle_alpha   90.00
_cell.angle_beta   90.00
_cell.angle_gamma   90.00
#
_symmetry.space_group_name_H-M   'P 1'
#
loop_
_entity.id
_entity.type
_entity.pdbx_description
1 polymer ?
#
loop_
_entity_poly.entity_id
_entity_poly.type
_entity_poly.pdbx_seq_one_letter_code
_entity_poly.pdbx_strand_id
1 'polypeptide(L)'
;MKYAPDPDKKWFVLRVTYNRVNQAIVFLEKNNVSTYIPRHFVWKSTKGKRRKSLQPLLSNLLFAYTSQEVLDSCIKTTPDLFFISYYYDHFKTLPCGKNPPLTVDYREMVNFIRLTSVNNEHICVVTPQQCHYKNGDWVQVVKGDFEGVVGKVARVTGQQRVVVKLEGVCLAATAYIPSSFIAKIPGKDNQMFKSV
;
A
#
# COMPACT_ATOMS: atom_id res chain seq x y z
N MET A 1 5.10 7.25 -16.27
CA MET A 1 4.57 6.79 -14.98
C MET A 1 3.46 7.73 -14.55
N LYS A 2 2.32 7.21 -14.09
CA LYS A 2 1.17 8.05 -13.64
C LYS A 2 1.54 8.95 -12.44
N TYR A 3 2.53 8.54 -11.66
CA TYR A 3 3.00 9.27 -10.48
C TYR A 3 4.50 9.56 -10.66
N ALA A 4 4.84 10.76 -11.16
CA ALA A 4 6.23 11.21 -11.25
C ALA A 4 6.72 11.68 -9.86
N PRO A 5 7.99 11.45 -9.49
CA PRO A 5 8.54 11.97 -8.26
C PRO A 5 8.53 13.50 -8.27
N ASP A 6 8.07 14.08 -7.18
CA ASP A 6 7.95 15.53 -6.99
C ASP A 6 8.34 15.81 -5.52
N PRO A 7 9.33 16.68 -5.25
CA PRO A 7 9.83 16.94 -3.91
C PRO A 7 8.78 17.57 -2.98
N ASP A 8 7.81 18.29 -3.55
CA ASP A 8 6.77 18.98 -2.78
C ASP A 8 5.56 18.09 -2.47
N LYS A 9 5.50 16.90 -3.07
CA LYS A 9 4.40 15.95 -2.90
C LYS A 9 4.79 14.77 -2.05
N LYS A 10 3.81 14.30 -1.27
CA LYS A 10 3.91 13.10 -0.43
C LYS A 10 2.74 12.18 -0.69
N TRP A 11 2.92 10.90 -0.39
CA TRP A 11 1.83 9.96 -0.32
C TRP A 11 1.17 10.00 1.05
N PHE A 12 -0.02 10.55 1.13
CA PHE A 12 -0.83 10.55 2.34
C PHE A 12 -1.75 9.33 2.36
N VAL A 13 -1.94 8.78 3.56
CA VAL A 13 -2.93 7.73 3.80
C VAL A 13 -4.20 8.38 4.31
N LEU A 14 -5.31 8.15 3.62
CA LEU A 14 -6.63 8.68 3.98
C LEU A 14 -7.56 7.56 4.41
N ARG A 15 -8.35 7.83 5.42
CA ARG A 15 -9.48 6.99 5.82
C ARG A 15 -10.74 7.51 5.15
N VAL A 16 -11.46 6.62 4.46
CA VAL A 16 -12.74 6.93 3.82
C VAL A 16 -13.82 6.04 4.43
N THR A 17 -14.81 6.65 5.03
CA THR A 17 -15.91 5.95 5.71
C THR A 17 -17.16 5.84 4.83
N TYR A 18 -18.18 5.13 5.33
CA TYR A 18 -19.50 5.00 4.69
C TYR A 18 -19.47 4.44 3.27
N ASN A 19 -18.47 3.62 2.91
CA ASN A 19 -18.34 3.04 1.57
C ASN A 19 -18.31 4.08 0.42
N ARG A 20 -17.83 5.30 0.69
CA ARG A 20 -17.82 6.43 -0.26
C ARG A 20 -16.48 6.62 -0.98
N VAL A 21 -15.71 5.56 -1.13
CA VAL A 21 -14.37 5.64 -1.73
C VAL A 21 -14.39 6.19 -3.16
N ASN A 22 -15.37 5.80 -3.97
CA ASN A 22 -15.48 6.32 -5.34
C ASN A 22 -15.81 7.82 -5.36
N GLN A 23 -16.64 8.31 -4.43
CA GLN A 23 -16.92 9.76 -4.31
C GLN A 23 -15.66 10.52 -3.89
N ALA A 24 -14.90 9.97 -2.95
CA ALA A 24 -13.61 10.53 -2.54
C ALA A 24 -12.63 10.66 -3.70
N ILE A 25 -12.49 9.62 -4.53
CA ILE A 25 -11.62 9.65 -5.71
C ILE A 25 -12.04 10.76 -6.66
N VAL A 26 -13.32 10.77 -7.07
CA VAL A 26 -13.83 11.76 -8.04
C VAL A 26 -13.58 13.19 -7.55
N PHE A 27 -13.83 13.44 -6.27
CA PHE A 27 -13.60 14.76 -5.68
C PHE A 27 -12.11 15.13 -5.67
N LEU A 28 -11.25 14.25 -5.19
CA LEU A 28 -9.81 14.51 -5.08
C LEU A 28 -9.17 14.68 -6.46
N GLU A 29 -9.51 13.84 -7.44
CA GLU A 29 -9.00 13.94 -8.80
C GLU A 29 -9.45 15.23 -9.49
N LYS A 30 -10.69 15.69 -9.23
CA LYS A 30 -11.18 16.99 -9.71
C LYS A 30 -10.37 18.17 -9.15
N ASN A 31 -9.79 18.02 -7.97
CA ASN A 31 -8.90 19.00 -7.34
C ASN A 31 -7.41 18.72 -7.61
N ASN A 32 -7.08 18.02 -8.69
CA ASN A 32 -5.72 17.68 -9.11
C ASN A 32 -4.91 16.86 -8.09
N VAL A 33 -5.57 16.14 -7.20
CA VAL A 33 -4.94 15.19 -6.29
C VAL A 33 -4.92 13.81 -6.94
N SER A 34 -3.73 13.27 -7.16
CA SER A 34 -3.59 11.91 -7.71
C SER A 34 -3.92 10.88 -6.64
N THR A 35 -4.77 9.91 -6.97
CA THR A 35 -5.22 8.89 -6.02
C THR A 35 -4.81 7.48 -6.41
N TYR A 36 -4.68 6.60 -5.42
CA TYR A 36 -4.44 5.17 -5.62
C TYR A 36 -5.20 4.31 -4.61
N ILE A 37 -5.82 3.24 -5.10
CA ILE A 37 -6.42 2.18 -4.28
C ILE A 37 -5.83 0.85 -4.71
N PRO A 38 -5.16 0.13 -3.81
CA PRO A 38 -4.75 -1.24 -4.07
C PRO A 38 -5.99 -2.13 -4.16
N ARG A 39 -6.08 -2.94 -5.22
CA ARG A 39 -7.20 -3.84 -5.46
C ARG A 39 -6.70 -5.25 -5.68
N HIS A 40 -7.53 -6.23 -5.33
CA HIS A 40 -7.28 -7.64 -5.62
C HIS A 40 -8.56 -8.34 -6.04
N PHE A 41 -8.41 -9.49 -6.70
CA PHE A 41 -9.56 -10.30 -7.06
C PHE A 41 -10.00 -11.21 -5.92
N VAL A 42 -11.31 -11.24 -5.67
CA VAL A 42 -11.96 -12.16 -4.72
C VAL A 42 -13.06 -12.94 -5.43
N TRP A 43 -13.17 -14.21 -5.08
CA TRP A 43 -14.29 -15.02 -5.51
C TRP A 43 -15.51 -14.77 -4.63
N LYS A 44 -16.59 -14.28 -5.23
CA LYS A 44 -17.90 -14.15 -4.56
C LYS A 44 -18.87 -15.21 -5.07
N SER A 45 -19.54 -15.88 -4.14
CA SER A 45 -20.66 -16.75 -4.46
C SER A 45 -21.96 -15.96 -4.28
N THR A 46 -22.71 -15.77 -5.37
CA THR A 46 -24.02 -15.11 -5.34
C THR A 46 -25.02 -16.01 -6.05
N LYS A 47 -26.06 -16.42 -5.35
CA LYS A 47 -27.11 -17.33 -5.88
C LYS A 47 -26.52 -18.60 -6.52
N GLY A 48 -25.57 -19.25 -5.86
CA GLY A 48 -24.93 -20.49 -6.33
C GLY A 48 -23.93 -20.33 -7.49
N LYS A 49 -23.75 -19.12 -8.02
CA LYS A 49 -22.76 -18.84 -9.08
C LYS A 49 -21.53 -18.16 -8.50
N ARG A 50 -20.34 -18.69 -8.77
CA ARG A 50 -19.07 -18.05 -8.42
C ARG A 50 -18.72 -17.00 -9.47
N ARG A 51 -18.43 -15.76 -9.01
CA ARG A 51 -17.96 -14.67 -9.86
C ARG A 51 -16.72 -14.04 -9.25
N LYS A 52 -15.75 -13.73 -10.11
CA LYS A 52 -14.54 -12.98 -9.73
C LYS A 52 -14.92 -11.50 -9.62
N SER A 53 -14.60 -10.87 -8.49
CA SER A 53 -14.91 -9.47 -8.21
C SER A 53 -13.65 -8.76 -7.76
N LEU A 54 -13.39 -7.58 -8.33
CA LEU A 54 -12.28 -6.72 -7.93
C LEU A 54 -12.68 -5.91 -6.69
N GLN A 55 -11.93 -6.05 -5.61
CA GLN A 55 -12.20 -5.37 -4.33
C GLN A 55 -10.96 -4.63 -3.81
N PRO A 56 -11.14 -3.59 -2.99
CA PRO A 56 -10.01 -2.98 -2.29
C PRO A 56 -9.27 -4.02 -1.44
N LEU A 57 -7.95 -4.05 -1.55
CA LEU A 57 -7.08 -4.90 -0.72
C LEU A 57 -7.04 -4.40 0.73
N LEU A 58 -7.14 -3.08 0.91
CA LEU A 58 -7.20 -2.40 2.21
C LEU A 58 -8.55 -1.69 2.30
N SER A 59 -9.41 -2.17 3.21
CA SER A 59 -10.73 -1.59 3.41
C SER A 59 -10.62 -0.18 3.98
N ASN A 60 -11.44 0.73 3.45
CA ASN A 60 -11.54 2.11 3.94
C ASN A 60 -10.26 2.96 3.83
N LEU A 61 -9.24 2.51 3.11
CA LEU A 61 -8.02 3.28 2.87
C LEU A 61 -7.92 3.73 1.41
N LEU A 62 -7.48 4.97 1.25
CA LEU A 62 -7.20 5.62 -0.02
C LEU A 62 -5.85 6.32 0.10
N PHE A 63 -4.99 6.16 -0.91
CA PHE A 63 -3.71 6.87 -0.97
C PHE A 63 -3.86 8.10 -1.87
N ALA A 64 -3.36 9.24 -1.39
CA ALA A 64 -3.38 10.53 -2.11
C ALA A 64 -1.96 11.05 -2.29
N TYR A 65 -1.57 11.37 -3.53
CA TYR A 65 -0.26 11.94 -3.86
C TYR A 65 -0.39 13.41 -4.21
N THR A 66 0.03 14.28 -3.29
CA THR A 66 -0.12 15.72 -3.39
C THR A 66 0.71 16.43 -2.32
N SER A 67 0.72 17.78 -2.31
CA SER A 67 1.22 18.57 -1.18
C SER A 67 0.22 18.57 -0.02
N GLN A 68 0.73 18.79 1.20
CA GLN A 68 -0.13 18.86 2.39
C GLN A 68 -1.13 20.00 2.32
N GLU A 69 -0.71 21.16 1.81
CA GLU A 69 -1.54 22.36 1.68
C GLU A 69 -2.77 22.12 0.80
N VAL A 70 -2.58 21.50 -0.36
CA VAL A 70 -3.68 21.14 -1.27
C VAL A 70 -4.63 20.16 -0.59
N LEU A 71 -4.10 19.15 0.10
CA LEU A 71 -4.94 18.15 0.75
C LEU A 71 -5.69 18.72 1.95
N ASP A 72 -5.05 19.59 2.74
CA ASP A 72 -5.69 20.32 3.84
C ASP A 72 -6.82 21.20 3.32
N SER A 73 -6.60 21.93 2.24
CA SER A 73 -7.65 22.71 1.58
C SER A 73 -8.84 21.82 1.19
N CYS A 74 -8.60 20.68 0.56
CA CYS A 74 -9.66 19.75 0.16
C CYS A 74 -10.47 19.24 1.37
N ILE A 75 -9.80 18.79 2.44
CA ILE A 75 -10.46 18.11 3.56
C ILE A 75 -11.11 19.08 4.53
N LYS A 76 -10.45 20.23 4.80
CA LYS A 76 -10.91 21.18 5.85
C LYS A 76 -11.95 22.19 5.35
N THR A 77 -11.94 22.54 4.07
CA THR A 77 -12.83 23.59 3.53
C THR A 77 -14.14 23.05 2.94
N THR A 78 -14.29 21.74 2.78
CA THR A 78 -15.47 21.14 2.16
C THR A 78 -16.28 20.33 3.17
N PRO A 79 -17.33 20.90 3.77
CA PRO A 79 -18.14 20.22 4.80
C PRO A 79 -18.74 18.89 4.34
N ASP A 80 -19.05 18.75 3.04
CA ASP A 80 -19.62 17.53 2.46
C ASP A 80 -18.66 16.35 2.45
N LEU A 81 -17.37 16.56 2.76
CA LEU A 81 -16.35 15.53 2.80
C LEU A 81 -16.07 14.97 4.21
N PHE A 82 -17.03 15.07 5.13
CA PHE A 82 -16.93 14.53 6.49
C PHE A 82 -16.54 13.03 6.53
N PHE A 83 -16.69 12.32 5.43
CA PHE A 83 -16.34 10.91 5.28
C PHE A 83 -14.87 10.66 4.89
N ILE A 84 -14.08 11.71 4.63
CA ILE A 84 -12.65 11.63 4.37
C ILE A 84 -11.90 12.25 5.54
N SER A 85 -10.91 11.55 6.05
CA SER A 85 -10.00 12.05 7.08
C SER A 85 -8.59 11.53 6.88
N TYR A 86 -7.61 12.21 7.46
CA TYR A 86 -6.26 11.64 7.53
C TYR A 86 -6.24 10.36 8.36
N TYR A 87 -5.44 9.41 7.91
CA TYR A 87 -4.95 8.36 8.79
C TYR A 87 -3.71 8.92 9.49
N TYR A 88 -3.66 8.85 10.82
CA TYR A 88 -2.59 9.46 11.60
C TYR A 88 -1.52 8.44 11.98
N ASP A 89 -0.26 8.90 12.05
CA ASP A 89 0.87 8.09 12.50
C ASP A 89 0.86 7.99 14.03
N HIS A 90 0.37 6.87 14.54
CA HIS A 90 0.27 6.63 15.98
C HIS A 90 1.63 6.39 16.67
N PHE A 91 2.70 6.22 15.91
CA PHE A 91 4.04 6.01 16.42
C PHE A 91 4.84 7.32 16.55
N LYS A 92 4.30 8.42 16.02
CA LYS A 92 4.93 9.74 16.09
C LYS A 92 4.00 10.74 16.78
N THR A 93 4.58 11.56 17.64
CA THR A 93 3.87 12.66 18.30
C THR A 93 4.60 13.97 18.03
N LEU A 94 3.89 14.97 17.54
CA LEU A 94 4.41 16.31 17.34
C LEU A 94 4.60 17.02 18.69
N PRO A 95 5.43 18.09 18.75
CA PRO A 95 5.59 18.90 19.97
C PRO A 95 4.29 19.43 20.55
N CYS A 96 3.26 19.62 19.71
CA CYS A 96 1.93 20.02 20.14
C CYS A 96 1.06 18.89 20.72
N GLY A 97 1.61 17.70 20.93
CA GLY A 97 0.89 16.53 21.47
C GLY A 97 -0.03 15.81 20.46
N LYS A 98 -0.06 16.22 19.21
CA LYS A 98 -0.88 15.59 18.16
C LYS A 98 -0.06 14.66 17.29
N ASN A 99 -0.68 13.62 16.78
CA ASN A 99 -0.06 12.73 15.80
C ASN A 99 -0.08 13.38 14.41
N PRO A 100 1.01 13.32 13.64
CA PRO A 100 1.02 13.82 12.26
C PRO A 100 0.20 12.93 11.33
N PRO A 101 -0.28 13.45 10.20
CA PRO A 101 -0.81 12.62 9.13
C PRO A 101 0.21 11.56 8.69
N LEU A 102 -0.24 10.32 8.53
CA LEU A 102 0.61 9.24 8.05
C LEU A 102 0.97 9.48 6.59
N THR A 103 2.27 9.52 6.33
CA THR A 103 2.82 9.57 4.97
C THR A 103 3.66 8.35 4.68
N VAL A 104 3.65 7.92 3.42
CA VAL A 104 4.42 6.79 2.92
C VAL A 104 5.55 7.29 2.04
N ASP A 105 6.73 6.71 2.19
CA ASP A 105 7.87 7.00 1.32
C ASP A 105 7.52 6.70 -0.15
N TYR A 106 8.00 7.56 -1.05
CA TYR A 106 7.70 7.45 -2.48
C TYR A 106 8.15 6.11 -3.07
N ARG A 107 9.35 5.63 -2.70
CA ARG A 107 9.90 4.37 -3.23
C ARG A 107 9.13 3.16 -2.71
N GLU A 108 8.73 3.19 -1.44
CA GLU A 108 7.87 2.16 -0.85
C GLU A 108 6.52 2.11 -1.56
N MET A 109 5.91 3.28 -1.79
CA MET A 109 4.62 3.35 -2.46
C MET A 109 4.68 2.89 -3.92
N VAL A 110 5.71 3.27 -4.68
CA VAL A 110 5.91 2.80 -6.06
C VAL A 110 6.08 1.28 -6.10
N ASN A 111 6.83 0.71 -5.16
CA ASN A 111 7.01 -0.73 -5.06
C ASN A 111 5.69 -1.45 -4.68
N PHE A 112 4.92 -0.87 -3.76
CA PHE A 112 3.61 -1.38 -3.38
C PHE A 112 2.59 -1.31 -4.53
N ILE A 113 2.59 -0.21 -5.28
CA ILE A 113 1.77 -0.06 -6.49
C ILE A 113 2.15 -1.15 -7.51
N ARG A 114 3.44 -1.39 -7.73
CA ARG A 114 3.92 -2.44 -8.64
C ARG A 114 3.38 -3.82 -8.23
N LEU A 115 3.47 -4.15 -6.94
CA LEU A 115 2.92 -5.38 -6.40
C LEU A 115 1.40 -5.49 -6.62
N THR A 116 0.65 -4.44 -6.30
CA THR A 116 -0.82 -4.49 -6.26
C THR A 116 -1.49 -4.16 -7.59
N SER A 117 -0.73 -3.75 -8.60
CA SER A 117 -1.21 -3.56 -9.98
C SER A 117 -1.25 -4.86 -10.78
N VAL A 118 -0.67 -5.94 -10.26
CA VAL A 118 -0.74 -7.26 -10.89
C VAL A 118 -2.11 -7.87 -10.68
N ASN A 119 -2.73 -8.37 -11.76
CA ASN A 119 -4.02 -9.04 -11.70
C ASN A 119 -3.90 -10.47 -11.15
N ASN A 120 -3.54 -10.58 -9.87
CA ASN A 120 -3.34 -11.87 -9.22
C ASN A 120 -4.19 -11.99 -7.96
N GLU A 121 -4.93 -13.09 -7.82
CA GLU A 121 -5.86 -13.34 -6.71
C GLU A 121 -5.16 -13.77 -5.42
N HIS A 122 -3.89 -14.13 -5.50
CA HIS A 122 -3.10 -14.59 -4.35
C HIS A 122 -2.35 -13.47 -3.62
N ILE A 123 -2.45 -12.23 -4.10
CA ILE A 123 -1.95 -11.06 -3.37
C ILE A 123 -2.80 -10.90 -2.12
N CYS A 124 -2.16 -10.82 -0.96
CA CYS A 124 -2.86 -10.70 0.31
C CYS A 124 -2.10 -9.79 1.29
N VAL A 125 -2.85 -9.21 2.21
CA VAL A 125 -2.28 -8.56 3.40
C VAL A 125 -1.95 -9.65 4.41
N VAL A 126 -0.79 -9.54 5.04
CA VAL A 126 -0.28 -10.51 6.01
C VAL A 126 0.12 -9.80 7.31
N THR A 127 0.06 -10.51 8.42
CA THR A 127 0.59 -10.02 9.68
C THR A 127 2.04 -10.45 9.88
N PRO A 128 2.83 -9.78 10.71
CA PRO A 128 4.20 -10.20 11.03
C PRO A 128 4.29 -11.66 11.49
N GLN A 129 3.31 -12.13 12.25
CA GLN A 129 3.23 -13.49 12.79
C GLN A 129 3.02 -14.56 11.70
N GLN A 130 2.41 -14.17 10.58
CA GLN A 130 2.21 -15.06 9.43
C GLN A 130 3.45 -15.17 8.53
N CYS A 131 4.43 -14.28 8.73
CA CYS A 131 5.64 -14.21 7.93
C CYS A 131 6.78 -14.97 8.61
N HIS A 132 7.11 -16.15 8.10
CA HIS A 132 8.27 -16.90 8.57
C HIS A 132 9.49 -16.59 7.66
N TYR A 133 10.32 -15.65 8.11
CA TYR A 133 11.53 -15.26 7.41
C TYR A 133 12.64 -16.28 7.67
N LYS A 134 13.14 -16.96 6.62
CA LYS A 134 14.26 -17.92 6.78
C LYS A 134 15.59 -17.20 7.05
N ASN A 135 15.94 -16.21 6.26
CA ASN A 135 17.19 -15.44 6.42
C ASN A 135 16.95 -13.92 6.33
N GLY A 136 15.71 -13.49 6.14
CA GLY A 136 15.36 -12.08 6.01
C GLY A 136 15.98 -11.38 4.79
N ASP A 137 16.46 -12.16 3.81
CA ASP A 137 17.15 -11.62 2.63
C ASP A 137 16.25 -10.65 1.86
N TRP A 138 16.80 -9.49 1.54
CA TRP A 138 16.21 -8.61 0.57
C TRP A 138 16.40 -9.14 -0.84
N VAL A 139 15.33 -9.17 -1.60
CA VAL A 139 15.32 -9.68 -2.97
C VAL A 139 14.57 -8.76 -3.90
N GLN A 140 14.91 -8.87 -5.18
CA GLN A 140 14.10 -8.36 -6.27
C GLN A 140 13.57 -9.52 -7.09
N VAL A 141 12.30 -9.46 -7.45
CA VAL A 141 11.73 -10.39 -8.44
C VAL A 141 12.22 -9.99 -9.83
N VAL A 142 12.87 -10.92 -10.52
CA VAL A 142 13.52 -10.67 -11.82
C VAL A 142 12.78 -11.30 -12.99
N LYS A 143 11.71 -12.06 -12.74
CA LYS A 143 10.88 -12.71 -13.78
C LYS A 143 9.44 -12.88 -13.32
N GLY A 144 8.53 -12.96 -14.28
CA GLY A 144 7.10 -13.23 -14.07
C GLY A 144 6.28 -11.99 -13.74
N ASP A 145 5.03 -12.21 -13.33
CA ASP A 145 4.03 -11.14 -13.12
C ASP A 145 4.48 -10.06 -12.13
N PHE A 146 5.31 -10.42 -11.15
CA PHE A 146 5.80 -9.52 -10.10
C PHE A 146 7.19 -8.96 -10.40
N GLU A 147 7.65 -8.99 -11.63
CA GLU A 147 8.97 -8.48 -12.01
C GLU A 147 9.20 -7.05 -11.53
N GLY A 148 10.36 -6.83 -10.92
CA GLY A 148 10.78 -5.55 -10.35
C GLY A 148 10.24 -5.28 -8.95
N VAL A 149 9.39 -6.14 -8.36
CA VAL A 149 8.98 -6.02 -6.96
C VAL A 149 10.17 -6.32 -6.04
N VAL A 150 10.39 -5.46 -5.06
CA VAL A 150 11.45 -5.57 -4.06
C VAL A 150 10.83 -5.83 -2.69
N GLY A 151 11.36 -6.81 -1.96
CA GLY A 151 10.85 -7.15 -0.63
C GLY A 151 11.71 -8.20 0.09
N LYS A 152 11.20 -8.72 1.19
CA LYS A 152 11.84 -9.82 1.92
C LYS A 152 11.20 -11.15 1.59
N VAL A 153 12.02 -12.18 1.43
CA VAL A 153 11.52 -13.55 1.25
C VAL A 153 10.99 -14.08 2.56
N ALA A 154 9.74 -14.52 2.55
CA ALA A 154 9.13 -15.20 3.69
C ALA A 154 8.33 -16.43 3.25
N ARG A 155 8.13 -17.36 4.16
CA ARG A 155 7.10 -18.39 4.01
C ARG A 155 5.80 -17.87 4.62
N VAL A 156 4.78 -17.79 3.78
CA VAL A 156 3.41 -17.41 4.19
C VAL A 156 2.49 -18.57 3.80
N THR A 157 1.80 -19.15 4.77
CA THR A 157 0.95 -20.36 4.57
C THR A 157 1.70 -21.50 3.84
N GLY A 158 2.95 -21.76 4.24
CA GLY A 158 3.78 -22.82 3.67
C GLY A 158 4.43 -22.50 2.31
N GLN A 159 4.07 -21.41 1.66
CA GLN A 159 4.58 -21.02 0.33
C GLN A 159 5.63 -19.92 0.43
N GLN A 160 6.64 -19.98 -0.43
CA GLN A 160 7.63 -18.92 -0.59
C GLN A 160 6.99 -17.73 -1.30
N ARG A 161 7.04 -16.56 -0.67
CA ARG A 161 6.49 -15.30 -1.19
C ARG A 161 7.46 -14.16 -0.94
N VAL A 162 7.34 -13.07 -1.70
CA VAL A 162 8.02 -11.81 -1.43
C VAL A 162 7.07 -10.90 -0.69
N VAL A 163 7.48 -10.44 0.48
CA VAL A 163 6.70 -9.56 1.36
C VAL A 163 7.22 -8.14 1.22
N VAL A 164 6.32 -7.25 0.88
CA VAL A 164 6.55 -5.81 0.78
C VAL A 164 5.95 -5.16 2.01
N LYS A 165 6.77 -4.37 2.73
CA LYS A 165 6.32 -3.55 3.85
C LYS A 165 5.91 -2.18 3.33
N LEU A 166 4.78 -1.69 3.76
CA LEU A 166 4.35 -0.31 3.63
C LEU A 166 4.28 0.26 5.04
N GLU A 167 5.26 1.09 5.40
CA GLU A 167 5.47 1.52 6.78
C GLU A 167 4.23 2.19 7.37
N GLY A 168 3.86 1.79 8.58
CA GLY A 168 2.67 2.30 9.29
C GLY A 168 1.32 1.82 8.72
N VAL A 169 1.29 1.08 7.60
CA VAL A 169 0.05 0.66 6.93
C VAL A 169 -0.14 -0.85 6.94
N CYS A 170 0.72 -1.60 6.24
CA CYS A 170 0.54 -3.05 6.10
C CYS A 170 1.80 -3.78 5.64
N LEU A 171 1.75 -5.11 5.73
CA LEU A 171 2.59 -6.03 4.97
C LEU A 171 1.76 -6.66 3.86
N ALA A 172 2.22 -6.59 2.63
CA ALA A 172 1.58 -7.24 1.48
C ALA A 172 2.48 -8.32 0.91
N ALA A 173 1.91 -9.49 0.64
CA ALA A 173 2.64 -10.63 0.08
C ALA A 173 2.21 -10.89 -1.37
N THR A 174 3.19 -11.24 -2.21
CA THR A 174 2.97 -11.73 -3.58
C THR A 174 2.22 -13.07 -3.57
N ALA A 175 1.89 -13.60 -4.74
CA ALA A 175 1.67 -15.04 -4.93
C ALA A 175 2.96 -15.83 -4.63
N TYR A 176 2.91 -17.15 -4.78
CA TYR A 176 4.12 -17.99 -4.75
C TYR A 176 5.12 -17.50 -5.80
N ILE A 177 6.38 -17.37 -5.41
CA ILE A 177 7.49 -16.99 -6.29
C ILE A 177 8.56 -18.09 -6.26
N PRO A 178 8.89 -18.73 -7.41
CA PRO A 178 9.99 -19.66 -7.50
C PRO A 178 11.33 -19.02 -7.14
N SER A 179 12.24 -19.77 -6.53
CA SER A 179 13.57 -19.24 -6.16
C SER A 179 14.40 -18.77 -7.37
N SER A 180 14.17 -19.35 -8.55
CA SER A 180 14.80 -18.94 -9.81
C SER A 180 14.31 -17.58 -10.34
N PHE A 181 13.21 -17.05 -9.76
CA PHE A 181 12.63 -15.76 -10.15
C PHE A 181 13.06 -14.61 -9.22
N ILE A 182 13.90 -14.89 -8.24
CA ILE A 182 14.38 -13.89 -7.27
C ILE A 182 15.90 -13.75 -7.33
N ALA A 183 16.36 -12.49 -7.28
CA ALA A 183 17.77 -12.14 -7.11
C ALA A 183 17.97 -11.47 -5.75
N LYS A 184 19.01 -11.89 -5.01
CA LYS A 184 19.38 -11.25 -3.75
C LYS A 184 19.92 -9.84 -4.02
N ILE A 185 19.56 -8.89 -3.18
CA ILE A 185 20.09 -7.53 -3.21
C ILE A 185 21.14 -7.42 -2.11
N PRO A 186 22.44 -7.37 -2.46
CA PRO A 186 23.51 -7.24 -1.47
C PRO A 186 23.44 -5.87 -0.78
N GLY A 187 23.75 -5.83 0.53
CA GLY A 187 23.95 -4.57 1.26
C GLY A 187 22.70 -3.89 1.85
N LYS A 188 21.49 -4.47 1.72
CA LYS A 188 20.28 -3.91 2.36
C LYS A 188 19.98 -4.46 3.76
N ASP A 189 20.93 -5.12 4.37
CA ASP A 189 20.70 -5.86 5.61
C ASP A 189 20.55 -5.00 6.87
N ASN A 190 20.18 -3.81 6.95
CA ASN A 190 19.80 -3.18 8.24
C ASN A 190 19.59 -1.65 8.24
N GLN A 191 19.65 -0.93 7.12
CA GLN A 191 19.55 0.53 7.23
C GLN A 191 18.13 1.13 7.07
N MET A 192 17.16 0.35 6.59
CA MET A 192 15.79 0.86 6.42
C MET A 192 14.82 0.54 7.58
N PHE A 193 15.24 -0.16 8.62
CA PHE A 193 14.38 -0.57 9.73
C PHE A 193 14.94 -0.26 11.12
N LYS A 194 15.95 0.63 11.22
CA LYS A 194 16.34 1.20 12.50
C LYS A 194 15.78 2.61 12.63
N SER A 195 14.51 2.70 12.89
CA SER A 195 13.90 3.78 13.65
C SER A 195 12.72 3.16 14.38
N VAL A 196 12.99 2.77 15.59
CA VAL A 196 12.01 2.55 16.65
C VAL A 196 11.36 3.88 16.98
#